data_e64ec52d82fa2ee3609acf689e3d89c2
#
_entry.id   e64ec52d82fa2ee3609acf689e3d89c2
#
_cell.length_a   1.000
_cell.length_b   1.000
_cell.length_c   1.000
_cell.angle_alpha   90.00
_cell.angle_beta   90.00
_cell.angle_gamma   90.00
#
_symmetry.space_group_name_H-M   'P 1'
#
loop_
_entity.id
_entity.type
_entity.pdbx_description
1 polymer ?
#
loop_
_entity_poly.entity_id
_entity_poly.type
_entity_poly.pdbx_seq_one_letter_code
_entity_poly.pdbx_strand_id
1 'polypeptide(L)'
;MRVARSRKDREMALPTKQTTPSNPSILLPSELVDKCVNEKVWIIMKSGHKEFTGVLKGFDVYVNCVLEDAVEFDRDQDTGKETTRTLESILLNGNNICMIVPGGERS
;
A
#
# COMPACT_ATOMS: atom_id res chain seq x y z
N MET A 1 -0.09 6.48 -8.09
CA MET A 1 -0.09 5.45 -7.04
C MET A 1 -0.41 4.10 -7.66
N ARG A 2 0.23 3.07 -7.16
CA ARG A 2 -0.06 1.70 -7.57
C ARG A 2 -0.51 0.89 -6.37
N VAL A 3 -1.39 -0.08 -6.61
CA VAL A 3 -1.75 -1.05 -5.60
C VAL A 3 -1.33 -2.41 -6.13
N ALA A 4 -0.44 -3.08 -5.40
CA ALA A 4 0.05 -4.39 -5.78
C ALA A 4 -0.97 -5.45 -5.35
N ARG A 5 -1.09 -6.50 -6.15
CA ARG A 5 -1.91 -7.63 -5.77
C ARG A 5 -1.20 -8.44 -4.70
N SER A 6 -1.95 -8.92 -3.73
CA SER A 6 -1.41 -9.85 -2.76
C SER A 6 -1.10 -11.17 -3.46
N ARG A 7 -0.24 -11.97 -2.81
CA ARG A 7 0.10 -13.28 -3.34
C ARG A 7 -1.15 -14.14 -3.50
N LYS A 8 -2.05 -14.08 -2.54
CA LYS A 8 -3.29 -14.82 -2.58
C LYS A 8 -4.14 -14.41 -3.77
N ASP A 9 -4.23 -13.12 -4.03
CA ASP A 9 -5.01 -12.62 -5.17
C ASP A 9 -4.41 -13.09 -6.49
N ARG A 10 -3.09 -13.15 -6.58
CA ARG A 10 -2.43 -13.63 -7.79
C ARG A 10 -2.69 -15.11 -8.04
N GLU A 11 -2.74 -15.89 -6.99
CA GLU A 11 -3.04 -17.31 -7.11
C GLU A 11 -4.49 -17.55 -7.49
N MET A 12 -5.39 -16.75 -6.96
CA MET A 12 -6.80 -16.85 -7.26
C MET A 12 -7.17 -16.23 -8.60
N ALA A 13 -6.36 -15.30 -9.06
CA ALA A 13 -6.56 -14.67 -10.35
C ALA A 13 -6.04 -15.61 -11.44
N LEU A 14 -6.73 -16.71 -11.62
CA LEU A 14 -6.41 -17.60 -12.69
C LEU A 14 -6.42 -16.86 -14.01
N PRO A 15 -5.66 -17.35 -14.99
CA PRO A 15 -5.60 -16.73 -16.29
C PRO A 15 -6.93 -16.88 -17.02
N THR A 16 -7.96 -16.34 -16.43
CA THR A 16 -9.17 -16.14 -17.17
C THR A 16 -8.83 -15.15 -18.26
N LYS A 17 -9.43 -15.31 -19.35
CA LYS A 17 -9.24 -14.39 -20.45
C LYS A 17 -9.58 -13.00 -19.98
N GLN A 18 -8.56 -12.29 -19.65
CA GLN A 18 -8.72 -10.89 -19.29
C GLN A 18 -9.05 -10.16 -20.56
N THR A 19 -10.25 -9.68 -20.63
CA THR A 19 -10.67 -8.87 -21.75
C THR A 19 -10.22 -7.45 -21.64
N THR A 20 -9.65 -7.08 -20.50
CA THR A 20 -9.11 -5.75 -20.33
C THR A 20 -7.86 -5.60 -21.16
N PRO A 21 -7.85 -4.71 -22.13
CA PRO A 21 -6.71 -4.53 -23.00
C PRO A 21 -5.55 -3.85 -22.31
N SER A 22 -5.81 -3.19 -21.20
CA SER A 22 -4.78 -2.49 -20.48
C SER A 22 -3.97 -3.44 -19.62
N ASN A 23 -2.84 -3.00 -19.18
CA ASN A 23 -1.95 -3.74 -18.33
C ASN A 23 -2.70 -4.29 -17.12
N PRO A 24 -2.78 -5.63 -16.95
CA PRO A 24 -3.56 -6.23 -15.87
C PRO A 24 -3.02 -5.92 -14.48
N SER A 25 -1.80 -5.40 -14.38
CA SER A 25 -1.26 -4.98 -13.09
C SER A 25 -1.76 -3.61 -12.69
N ILE A 26 -2.39 -2.88 -13.60
CA ILE A 26 -2.93 -1.56 -13.31
C ILE A 26 -4.43 -1.71 -13.10
N LEU A 27 -4.82 -1.76 -11.84
CA LEU A 27 -6.22 -1.72 -11.47
C LEU A 27 -6.52 -0.31 -10.98
N LEU A 28 -7.79 0.08 -11.07
CA LEU A 28 -8.19 1.36 -10.53
C LEU A 28 -7.90 1.35 -9.04
N PRO A 29 -7.10 2.29 -8.55
CA PRO A 29 -6.67 2.27 -7.15
C PRO A 29 -7.82 2.17 -6.16
N SER A 30 -8.92 2.87 -6.43
CA SER A 30 -10.06 2.87 -5.53
C SER A 30 -10.68 1.49 -5.35
N GLU A 31 -10.70 0.67 -6.39
CA GLU A 31 -11.27 -0.67 -6.30
C GLU A 31 -10.43 -1.59 -5.43
N LEU A 32 -9.12 -1.52 -5.58
CA LEU A 32 -8.22 -2.35 -4.78
C LEU A 32 -8.12 -1.84 -3.36
N VAL A 33 -8.08 -0.54 -3.18
CA VAL A 33 -7.99 0.05 -1.83
C VAL A 33 -9.24 -0.27 -1.04
N ASP A 34 -10.40 -0.27 -1.68
CA ASP A 34 -11.64 -0.64 -1.01
C ASP A 34 -11.58 -2.05 -0.43
N LYS A 35 -10.96 -2.97 -1.15
CA LYS A 35 -10.79 -4.34 -0.69
C LYS A 35 -9.81 -4.45 0.47
N CYS A 36 -8.97 -3.45 0.66
CA CYS A 36 -7.97 -3.45 1.71
C CYS A 36 -8.46 -2.83 3.02
N VAL A 37 -9.66 -2.25 3.04
CA VAL A 37 -10.21 -1.63 4.24
C VAL A 37 -10.35 -2.69 5.33
N ASN A 38 -9.87 -2.36 6.53
CA ASN A 38 -9.79 -3.25 7.69
C ASN A 38 -8.76 -4.38 7.53
N GLU A 39 -7.94 -4.31 6.51
CA GLU A 39 -6.85 -5.26 6.29
C GLU A 39 -5.51 -4.59 6.52
N LYS A 40 -4.51 -5.39 6.82
CA LYS A 40 -3.16 -4.89 6.98
C LYS A 40 -2.55 -4.61 5.61
N VAL A 41 -1.90 -3.45 5.50
CA VAL A 41 -1.27 -3.03 4.24
C VAL A 41 0.15 -2.54 4.50
N TRP A 42 0.95 -2.57 3.45
CA TRP A 42 2.28 -1.98 3.43
C TRP A 42 2.26 -0.86 2.40
N ILE A 43 2.61 0.36 2.83
CA ILE A 43 2.57 1.53 1.98
C ILE A 43 3.98 2.06 1.75
N ILE A 44 4.33 2.24 0.49
CA ILE A 44 5.62 2.77 0.09
C ILE A 44 5.40 4.21 -0.37
N MET A 45 6.16 5.14 0.20
CA MET A 45 6.05 6.54 -0.14
C MET A 45 6.93 6.88 -1.34
N LYS A 46 6.54 7.94 -2.06
CA LYS A 46 7.27 8.37 -3.26
C LYS A 46 8.71 8.78 -2.98
N SER A 47 9.00 9.18 -1.75
CA SER A 47 10.35 9.56 -1.38
C SER A 47 11.36 8.42 -1.55
N GLY A 48 10.87 7.18 -1.49
CA GLY A 48 11.71 6.00 -1.66
C GLY A 48 12.43 5.56 -0.39
N HIS A 49 12.41 6.36 0.67
CA HIS A 49 13.08 6.02 1.92
C HIS A 49 12.15 5.89 3.11
N LYS A 50 10.87 6.09 2.90
CA LYS A 50 9.88 5.99 3.99
C LYS A 50 8.77 5.02 3.59
N GLU A 51 8.41 4.15 4.52
CA GLU A 51 7.35 3.15 4.34
C GLU A 51 6.52 3.06 5.61
N PHE A 52 5.32 2.55 5.45
CA PHE A 52 4.41 2.33 6.58
C PHE A 52 3.74 0.98 6.45
N THR A 53 3.50 0.34 7.57
CA THR A 53 2.60 -0.80 7.63
C THR A 53 1.51 -0.47 8.65
N GLY A 54 0.35 -1.06 8.47
CA GLY A 54 -0.75 -0.80 9.40
C GLY A 54 -2.06 -1.32 8.84
N VAL A 55 -3.12 -1.12 9.61
CA VAL A 55 -4.47 -1.51 9.19
C VAL A 55 -5.14 -0.31 8.53
N LEU A 56 -5.55 -0.49 7.28
CA LEU A 56 -6.23 0.57 6.54
C LEU A 56 -7.64 0.72 7.08
N LYS A 57 -7.97 1.90 7.59
CA LYS A 57 -9.29 2.16 8.15
C LYS A 57 -10.20 2.95 7.23
N GLY A 58 -9.63 3.68 6.31
CA GLY A 58 -10.44 4.45 5.37
C GLY A 58 -9.58 5.17 4.38
N PHE A 59 -10.24 5.67 3.34
CA PHE A 59 -9.58 6.46 2.30
C PHE A 59 -10.62 7.35 1.63
N ASP A 60 -10.14 8.37 0.93
CA ASP A 60 -11.02 9.27 0.19
C ASP A 60 -10.77 9.17 -1.32
N VAL A 61 -11.43 10.05 -2.08
CA VAL A 61 -11.34 10.02 -3.55
C VAL A 61 -9.93 10.34 -4.07
N TYR A 62 -9.10 10.96 -3.26
CA TYR A 62 -7.71 11.23 -3.59
C TYR A 62 -6.77 10.15 -3.07
N VAL A 63 -7.34 9.11 -2.47
CA VAL A 63 -6.63 8.00 -1.86
C VAL A 63 -5.72 8.47 -0.72
N ASN A 64 -6.14 9.50 0.00
CA ASN A 64 -5.58 9.80 1.30
C ASN A 64 -6.04 8.69 2.24
N CYS A 65 -5.12 8.09 2.96
CA CYS A 65 -5.39 6.87 3.72
C CYS A 65 -5.23 7.11 5.21
N VAL A 66 -6.11 6.48 5.99
CA VAL A 66 -6.00 6.45 7.45
C VAL A 66 -5.53 5.06 7.84
N LEU A 67 -4.41 4.98 8.54
CA LEU A 67 -3.88 3.73 9.08
C LEU A 67 -3.97 3.74 10.59
N GLU A 68 -4.32 2.59 11.16
CA GLU A 68 -4.24 2.35 12.59
C GLU A 68 -3.19 1.29 12.86
N ASP A 69 -2.65 1.30 14.07
CA ASP A 69 -1.57 0.39 14.45
C ASP A 69 -0.42 0.47 13.44
N ALA A 70 -0.08 1.69 13.08
CA ALA A 70 0.89 1.93 12.03
C ALA A 70 2.32 1.83 12.56
N VAL A 71 3.19 1.33 11.69
CA VAL A 71 4.62 1.31 11.95
C VAL A 71 5.30 2.05 10.81
N GLU A 72 6.09 3.05 11.15
CA GLU A 72 6.85 3.84 10.18
C GLU A 72 8.26 3.27 10.07
N PHE A 73 8.70 3.07 8.85
CA PHE A 73 10.07 2.65 8.54
C PHE A 73 10.73 3.78 7.77
N ASP A 74 11.78 4.34 8.33
CA ASP A 74 12.50 5.46 7.73
C ASP A 74 13.95 5.06 7.53
N ARG A 75 14.41 5.10 6.29
CA ARG A 75 15.78 4.73 5.95
C ARG A 75 16.61 5.99 5.74
N ASP A 76 17.73 6.07 6.45
CA ASP A 76 18.68 7.16 6.26
C ASP A 76 19.35 6.97 4.90
N GLN A 77 19.28 7.99 4.04
CA GLN A 77 19.84 7.92 2.70
C GLN A 77 21.37 7.86 2.71
N ASP A 78 22.01 8.44 3.72
CA ASP A 78 23.46 8.49 3.78
C ASP A 78 24.05 7.20 4.34
N THR A 79 23.46 6.67 5.40
CA THR A 79 24.00 5.50 6.10
C THR A 79 23.27 4.21 5.73
N GLY A 80 22.09 4.31 5.15
CA GLY A 80 21.24 3.16 4.86
C GLY A 80 20.58 2.58 6.10
N LYS A 81 20.78 3.19 7.25
CA LYS A 81 20.21 2.71 8.48
C LYS A 81 18.71 2.95 8.54
N GLU A 82 17.96 1.93 8.89
CA GLU A 82 16.51 2.03 9.01
C GLU A 82 16.11 2.24 10.47
N THR A 83 15.26 3.21 10.70
CA THR A 83 14.66 3.44 12.02
C THR A 83 13.17 3.09 11.94
N THR A 84 12.63 2.62 13.05
CA THR A 84 11.26 2.16 13.13
C THR A 84 10.54 2.94 14.23
N ARG A 85 9.32 3.37 13.93
CA ARG A 85 8.50 4.09 14.91
C ARG A 85 7.08 3.59 14.86
N THR A 86 6.51 3.31 16.02
CA THR A 86 5.13 2.86 16.14
C THR A 86 4.21 4.05 16.33
N LEU A 87 3.11 4.07 15.60
CA LEU A 87 2.12 5.14 15.64
C LEU A 87 0.74 4.53 15.89
N GLU A 88 -0.09 5.19 16.69
CA GLU A 88 -1.45 4.71 16.91
C GLU A 88 -2.30 4.88 15.66
N SER A 89 -2.20 6.04 15.04
CA SER A 89 -3.00 6.37 13.88
C SER A 89 -2.27 7.43 13.07
N ILE A 90 -2.38 7.34 11.76
CA ILE A 90 -1.75 8.31 10.88
C ILE A 90 -2.58 8.50 9.62
N LEU A 91 -2.61 9.73 9.14
CA LEU A 91 -3.21 10.06 7.85
C LEU A 91 -2.08 10.24 6.83
N LEU A 92 -2.16 9.48 5.76
CA LEU A 92 -1.18 9.56 4.67
C LEU A 92 -1.80 10.24 3.46
N ASN A 93 -1.07 11.21 2.92
CA ASN A 93 -1.51 11.93 1.73
C ASN A 93 -1.29 11.07 0.49
N GLY A 94 -2.36 10.81 -0.25
CA GLY A 94 -2.31 9.98 -1.44
C GLY A 94 -1.32 10.46 -2.49
N ASN A 95 -1.09 11.76 -2.59
CA ASN A 95 -0.12 12.31 -3.54
C ASN A 95 1.31 11.87 -3.26
N ASN A 96 1.60 11.51 -2.01
CA ASN A 96 2.93 11.09 -1.59
C ASN A 96 3.10 9.58 -1.55
N ILE A 97 2.04 8.84 -1.86
CA ILE A 97 2.07 7.38 -1.86
C ILE A 97 2.49 6.88 -3.23
N CYS A 98 3.49 6.03 -3.25
CA CYS A 98 3.95 5.36 -4.48
C CYS A 98 3.16 4.08 -4.72
N MET A 99 3.02 3.26 -3.69
CA MET A 99 2.41 1.94 -3.83
C MET A 99 1.79 1.49 -2.52
N ILE A 100 0.68 0.78 -2.63
CA ILE A 100 0.04 0.10 -1.49
C ILE A 100 0.08 -1.39 -1.77
N VAL A 101 0.63 -2.17 -0.83
CA VAL A 101 0.74 -3.62 -0.97
C VAL A 101 -0.18 -4.27 0.05
N PRO A 102 -1.22 -4.98 -0.40
CA PRO A 102 -2.09 -5.71 0.51
C PRO A 102 -1.33 -6.80 1.26
N GLY A 103 -1.77 -7.07 2.49
CA GLY A 103 -1.17 -8.11 3.32
C GLY A 103 -0.16 -7.58 4.32
N GLY A 104 0.38 -6.40 4.11
CA GLY A 104 1.27 -5.75 5.06
C GLY A 104 2.64 -6.38 5.23
N GLU A 105 3.03 -7.28 4.34
CA GLU A 105 4.34 -7.92 4.42
C GLU A 105 5.34 -7.14 3.58
N ARG A 106 6.42 -6.74 4.23
CA ARG A 106 7.53 -6.09 3.54
C ARG A 106 8.43 -7.17 2.95
N SER A 107 8.80 -6.97 1.72
CA SER A 107 9.72 -7.89 1.05
C SER A 107 11.16 -7.44 1.17
#